data_8b4ec9e599cad966dec0f37dd8dd05b4
#
_entry.id   8b4ec9e599cad966dec0f37dd8dd05b4
#
_cell.length_a   1.000
_cell.length_b   1.000
_cell.length_c   1.000
_cell.angle_alpha   90.00
_cell.angle_beta   90.00
_cell.angle_gamma   90.00
#
_symmetry.space_group_name_H-M   'P 1'
#
loop_
_entity.id
_entity.type
_entity.pdbx_description
1 polymer ?
#
loop_
_entity_poly.entity_id
_entity_poly.type
_entity_poly.pdbx_seq_one_letter_code
_entity_poly.pdbx_strand_id
1 'polypeptide(L)'
;VCTTDLPYIWNGLTFNSPGSQTAHFTNANGCDSAATMTLTVNSPTTSAHTHTVCTVDLPYIWNGLTFNSAGSQTAHFTNAAGCDSAATMTLTVNSPTTSTNTHTVCTTDLPYIWNGLTFNSAGSQTAHFTNAAGCDSAATMTLTVNSPTTSTNTHTVCTTDLPYIWNGLTFNA
;
A
#
# COMPACT_ATOMS: atom_id res chain seq x y z
N VAL A 1 -13.80 32.05 23.82
CA VAL A 1 -12.78 31.12 24.35
C VAL A 1 -13.10 29.71 23.92
N CYS A 2 -12.16 28.80 24.07
CA CYS A 2 -12.37 27.36 23.81
C CYS A 2 -12.72 26.62 25.10
N THR A 3 -13.33 25.43 24.98
CA THR A 3 -13.63 24.59 26.16
C THR A 3 -12.39 24.25 26.98
N THR A 4 -11.22 24.20 26.34
CA THR A 4 -9.91 23.95 26.97
C THR A 4 -9.39 25.11 27.81
N ASP A 5 -10.00 26.32 27.64
CA ASP A 5 -9.59 27.52 28.32
C ASP A 5 -10.40 27.75 29.63
N LEU A 6 -11.30 26.84 29.93
CA LEU A 6 -12.08 26.89 31.16
C LEU A 6 -11.30 26.28 32.35
N PRO A 7 -11.46 26.82 33.56
CA PRO A 7 -12.30 27.96 33.91
C PRO A 7 -11.73 29.31 33.44
N TYR A 8 -12.57 30.19 32.91
CA TYR A 8 -12.20 31.52 32.49
C TYR A 8 -12.51 32.54 33.59
N ILE A 9 -11.54 33.39 33.94
CA ILE A 9 -11.68 34.37 35.04
C ILE A 9 -11.78 35.79 34.47
N TRP A 10 -12.80 36.52 34.90
CA TRP A 10 -12.98 37.91 34.52
C TRP A 10 -13.47 38.72 35.74
N ASN A 11 -12.72 39.77 36.09
CA ASN A 11 -12.98 40.64 37.21
C ASN A 11 -13.32 39.90 38.53
N GLY A 12 -12.55 38.81 38.82
CA GLY A 12 -12.77 37.99 40.01
C GLY A 12 -13.90 36.95 39.91
N LEU A 13 -14.74 37.03 38.85
CA LEU A 13 -15.77 36.04 38.57
C LEU A 13 -15.22 34.88 37.76
N THR A 14 -15.66 33.67 38.08
CA THR A 14 -15.19 32.43 37.42
C THR A 14 -16.31 31.85 36.57
N PHE A 15 -16.05 31.69 35.27
CA PHE A 15 -16.93 31.04 34.33
C PHE A 15 -16.44 29.61 34.11
N ASN A 16 -17.19 28.63 34.53
CA ASN A 16 -16.97 27.19 34.28
C ASN A 16 -17.72 26.71 33.04
N SER A 17 -18.59 27.54 32.46
CA SER A 17 -19.44 27.26 31.29
C SER A 17 -19.85 28.55 30.59
N PRO A 18 -20.43 28.50 29.36
CA PRO A 18 -20.99 29.67 28.70
C PRO A 18 -22.07 30.30 29.57
N GLY A 19 -22.19 31.61 29.49
CA GLY A 19 -23.20 32.36 30.24
C GLY A 19 -22.80 33.79 30.51
N SER A 20 -23.67 34.53 31.24
CA SER A 20 -23.42 35.91 31.60
C SER A 20 -23.28 36.06 33.10
N GLN A 21 -22.30 36.85 33.53
CA GLN A 21 -22.10 37.25 34.93
C GLN A 21 -21.82 38.74 35.01
N THR A 22 -22.23 39.35 36.13
CA THR A 22 -22.09 40.79 36.38
C THR A 22 -21.17 41.01 37.56
N ALA A 23 -20.10 41.76 37.34
CA ALA A 23 -19.21 42.25 38.38
C ALA A 23 -19.67 43.64 38.83
N HIS A 24 -19.64 43.88 40.14
CA HIS A 24 -20.03 45.12 40.76
C HIS A 24 -18.76 45.84 41.26
N PHE A 25 -18.68 47.12 40.98
CA PHE A 25 -17.61 48.01 41.38
C PHE A 25 -18.17 49.28 42.01
N THR A 26 -17.36 50.00 42.77
CA THR A 26 -17.73 51.33 43.26
C THR A 26 -17.11 52.40 42.34
N ASN A 27 -17.94 53.26 41.77
CA ASN A 27 -17.46 54.37 40.93
C ASN A 27 -16.88 55.50 41.78
N ALA A 28 -16.30 56.53 41.13
CA ALA A 28 -15.61 57.67 41.78
C ALA A 28 -16.57 58.48 42.74
N ASN A 29 -17.85 58.38 42.57
CA ASN A 29 -18.87 59.01 43.41
C ASN A 29 -19.39 58.13 44.53
N GLY A 30 -18.81 56.94 44.75
CA GLY A 30 -19.23 55.98 45.77
C GLY A 30 -20.48 55.14 45.45
N CYS A 31 -20.95 55.21 44.19
CA CYS A 31 -22.12 54.46 43.74
C CYS A 31 -21.74 53.14 43.05
N ASP A 32 -22.69 52.21 42.99
CA ASP A 32 -22.49 50.94 42.24
C ASP A 32 -22.26 51.18 40.74
N SER A 33 -21.31 50.45 40.17
CA SER A 33 -21.01 50.41 38.76
C SER A 33 -20.95 48.93 38.32
N ALA A 34 -21.98 48.44 37.63
CA ALA A 34 -22.10 47.08 37.19
C ALA A 34 -21.50 46.90 35.77
N ALA A 35 -20.63 45.91 35.62
CA ALA A 35 -20.14 45.46 34.32
C ALA A 35 -20.57 44.02 34.08
N THR A 36 -21.24 43.76 32.96
CA THR A 36 -21.70 42.41 32.57
C THR A 36 -20.84 41.87 31.43
N MET A 37 -20.36 40.64 31.59
CA MET A 37 -19.69 39.87 30.54
C MET A 37 -20.55 38.67 30.16
N THR A 38 -20.69 38.43 28.85
CA THR A 38 -21.26 37.21 28.30
C THR A 38 -20.14 36.41 27.67
N LEU A 39 -19.88 35.21 28.21
CA LEU A 39 -18.87 34.29 27.74
C LEU A 39 -19.48 33.31 26.74
N THR A 40 -18.91 33.27 25.54
CA THR A 40 -19.19 32.21 24.54
C THR A 40 -18.03 31.21 24.57
N VAL A 41 -18.40 29.96 24.62
CA VAL A 41 -17.42 28.83 24.65
C VAL A 41 -17.57 27.98 23.39
N ASN A 42 -16.54 27.87 22.63
CA ASN A 42 -16.46 27.08 21.40
C ASN A 42 -15.78 25.71 21.68
N SER A 43 -16.11 24.71 20.85
CA SER A 43 -15.53 23.37 20.99
C SER A 43 -14.44 23.13 19.95
N PRO A 44 -13.40 22.34 20.31
CA PRO A 44 -12.50 21.74 19.35
C PRO A 44 -13.25 20.88 18.34
N THR A 45 -12.63 20.66 17.18
CA THR A 45 -13.17 19.77 16.14
C THR A 45 -12.20 18.63 15.87
N THR A 46 -12.71 17.49 15.43
CA THR A 46 -11.90 16.33 15.06
C THR A 46 -12.34 15.78 13.72
N SER A 47 -11.39 15.21 12.97
CA SER A 47 -11.67 14.44 11.75
C SER A 47 -10.77 13.22 11.69
N ALA A 48 -11.25 12.16 11.03
CA ALA A 48 -10.49 10.93 10.79
C ALA A 48 -10.44 10.64 9.29
N HIS A 49 -9.25 10.25 8.82
CA HIS A 49 -8.98 9.88 7.44
C HIS A 49 -8.25 8.55 7.42
N THR A 50 -8.49 7.76 6.39
CA THR A 50 -7.76 6.52 6.12
C THR A 50 -7.18 6.57 4.73
N HIS A 51 -5.97 6.06 4.56
CA HIS A 51 -5.35 5.92 3.25
C HIS A 51 -4.57 4.61 3.19
N THR A 52 -4.47 4.02 2.00
CA THR A 52 -3.74 2.77 1.77
C THR A 52 -2.73 2.99 0.66
N VAL A 53 -1.49 2.58 0.90
CA VAL A 53 -0.38 2.66 -0.06
C VAL A 53 0.36 1.33 -0.13
N CYS A 54 1.20 1.18 -1.14
CA CYS A 54 2.17 0.09 -1.18
C CYS A 54 3.49 0.51 -0.51
N THR A 55 4.28 -0.46 -0.05
CA THR A 55 5.59 -0.19 0.59
C THR A 55 6.52 0.63 -0.31
N VAL A 56 6.38 0.54 -1.62
CA VAL A 56 7.18 1.29 -2.61
C VAL A 56 6.83 2.78 -2.66
N ASP A 57 5.66 3.16 -2.15
CA ASP A 57 5.16 4.54 -2.13
C ASP A 57 5.53 5.29 -0.84
N LEU A 58 6.29 4.64 0.03
CA LEU A 58 6.80 5.28 1.24
C LEU A 58 8.08 6.10 0.95
N PRO A 59 8.30 7.21 1.65
CA PRO A 59 7.44 7.79 2.71
C PRO A 59 6.20 8.47 2.14
N TYR A 60 5.06 8.31 2.82
CA TYR A 60 3.82 9.01 2.50
C TYR A 60 3.71 10.29 3.33
N ILE A 61 3.37 11.42 2.70
CA ILE A 61 3.27 12.72 3.36
C ILE A 61 1.81 13.19 3.38
N TRP A 62 1.31 13.53 4.55
CA TRP A 62 -0.03 14.08 4.75
C TRP A 62 -0.02 15.21 5.77
N ASN A 63 -0.51 16.38 5.38
CA ASN A 63 -0.58 17.57 6.24
C ASN A 63 0.74 17.89 6.97
N GLY A 64 1.88 17.72 6.30
CA GLY A 64 3.22 17.93 6.86
C GLY A 64 3.73 16.80 7.75
N LEU A 65 2.93 15.78 8.03
CA LEU A 65 3.33 14.57 8.75
C LEU A 65 3.90 13.55 7.77
N THR A 66 4.97 12.87 8.16
CA THR A 66 5.66 11.85 7.34
C THR A 66 5.44 10.47 7.93
N PHE A 67 4.87 9.58 7.12
CA PHE A 67 4.67 8.18 7.46
C PHE A 67 5.73 7.34 6.75
N ASN A 68 6.63 6.74 7.51
CA ASN A 68 7.62 5.77 7.01
C ASN A 68 7.12 4.32 7.09
N SER A 69 5.98 4.10 7.72
CA SER A 69 5.32 2.79 7.90
C SER A 69 3.83 2.99 8.17
N ALA A 70 3.08 1.88 8.21
CA ALA A 70 1.70 1.89 8.66
C ALA A 70 1.57 2.46 10.09
N GLY A 71 0.46 3.13 10.36
CA GLY A 71 0.18 3.72 11.67
C GLY A 71 -0.72 4.93 11.60
N SER A 72 -0.96 5.56 12.75
CA SER A 72 -1.81 6.75 12.85
C SER A 72 -1.01 7.93 13.38
N GLN A 73 -1.22 9.11 12.78
CA GLN A 73 -0.66 10.38 13.23
C GLN A 73 -1.75 11.46 13.18
N THR A 74 -1.64 12.44 14.06
CA THR A 74 -2.61 13.54 14.15
C THR A 74 -1.93 14.87 13.84
N ALA A 75 -2.49 15.61 12.89
CA ALA A 75 -2.14 16.98 12.59
C ALA A 75 -3.11 17.92 13.33
N HIS A 76 -2.59 19.00 13.89
CA HIS A 76 -3.35 20.01 14.62
C HIS A 76 -3.46 21.29 13.80
N PHE A 77 -4.66 21.81 13.73
CA PHE A 77 -5.01 23.06 13.05
C PHE A 77 -5.86 23.93 13.98
N THR A 78 -6.15 25.13 13.55
CA THR A 78 -7.10 26.01 14.23
C THR A 78 -8.41 26.05 13.43
N ASN A 79 -9.54 25.76 14.07
CA ASN A 79 -10.85 25.85 13.42
C ASN A 79 -11.32 27.30 13.28
N ALA A 80 -12.43 27.53 12.58
CA ALA A 80 -12.98 28.88 12.35
C ALA A 80 -13.34 29.64 13.64
N ALA A 81 -13.54 28.93 14.75
CA ALA A 81 -13.85 29.50 16.06
C ALA A 81 -12.59 29.77 16.91
N GLY A 82 -11.41 29.53 16.37
CA GLY A 82 -10.11 29.73 17.04
C GLY A 82 -9.68 28.58 17.96
N CYS A 83 -10.40 27.46 17.96
CA CYS A 83 -10.09 26.29 18.78
C CYS A 83 -9.34 25.22 18.00
N ASP A 84 -8.74 24.26 18.71
CA ASP A 84 -8.02 23.14 18.09
C ASP A 84 -8.91 22.35 17.13
N SER A 85 -8.32 21.93 16.02
CA SER A 85 -8.93 21.04 15.02
C SER A 85 -7.97 19.91 14.75
N ALA A 86 -8.17 18.77 15.41
CA ALA A 86 -7.31 17.60 15.29
C ALA A 86 -7.77 16.71 14.12
N ALA A 87 -6.91 16.55 13.12
CA ALA A 87 -7.14 15.64 12.00
C ALA A 87 -6.21 14.43 12.12
N THR A 88 -6.78 13.24 12.25
CA THR A 88 -6.03 11.98 12.38
C THR A 88 -6.06 11.22 11.06
N MET A 89 -4.86 10.86 10.56
CA MET A 89 -4.67 9.95 9.44
C MET A 89 -4.25 8.58 9.94
N THR A 90 -4.93 7.53 9.48
CA THR A 90 -4.50 6.13 9.64
C THR A 90 -4.04 5.61 8.30
N LEU A 91 -2.74 5.33 8.18
CA LEU A 91 -2.11 4.77 6.99
C LEU A 91 -2.04 3.25 7.08
N THR A 92 -2.56 2.58 6.07
CA THR A 92 -2.36 1.13 5.84
C THR A 92 -1.29 0.97 4.76
N VAL A 93 -0.33 0.07 4.98
CA VAL A 93 0.75 -0.20 4.03
C VAL A 93 0.69 -1.66 3.61
N ASN A 94 0.49 -1.90 2.32
CA ASN A 94 0.46 -3.22 1.71
C ASN A 94 1.81 -3.57 1.08
N SER A 95 2.13 -4.86 1.01
CA SER A 95 3.37 -5.35 0.41
C SER A 95 3.14 -5.90 -0.99
N PRO A 96 4.11 -5.74 -1.89
CA PRO A 96 4.19 -6.52 -3.12
C PRO A 96 4.23 -8.01 -2.84
N THR A 97 3.84 -8.80 -3.83
CA THR A 97 3.94 -10.27 -3.76
C THR A 97 4.87 -10.79 -4.86
N THR A 98 5.51 -11.92 -4.61
CA THR A 98 6.37 -12.58 -5.60
C THR A 98 6.04 -14.06 -5.69
N SER A 99 6.22 -14.63 -6.88
CA SER A 99 6.14 -16.07 -7.11
C SER A 99 7.21 -16.51 -8.11
N THR A 100 7.63 -17.78 -8.00
CA THR A 100 8.59 -18.39 -8.91
C THR A 100 8.02 -19.67 -9.48
N ASN A 101 8.21 -19.87 -10.77
CA ASN A 101 7.81 -21.08 -11.50
C ASN A 101 9.00 -21.59 -12.30
N THR A 102 9.07 -22.89 -12.50
CA THR A 102 10.05 -23.54 -13.38
C THR A 102 9.32 -24.40 -14.38
N HIS A 103 9.78 -24.40 -15.62
CA HIS A 103 9.27 -25.28 -16.67
C HIS A 103 10.38 -25.80 -17.54
N THR A 104 10.23 -27.02 -18.05
CA THR A 104 11.22 -27.65 -18.93
C THR A 104 10.52 -28.03 -20.24
N VAL A 105 11.15 -27.66 -21.37
CA VAL A 105 10.68 -27.97 -22.72
C VAL A 105 11.79 -28.55 -23.56
N CYS A 106 11.45 -29.14 -24.72
CA CYS A 106 12.41 -29.47 -25.75
C CYS A 106 12.67 -28.26 -26.65
N THR A 107 13.81 -28.25 -27.36
CA THR A 107 14.13 -27.20 -28.37
C THR A 107 13.07 -27.11 -29.47
N THR A 108 12.36 -28.19 -29.73
CA THR A 108 11.26 -28.25 -30.74
C THR A 108 10.00 -27.52 -30.32
N ASP A 109 9.84 -27.24 -29.01
CA ASP A 109 8.65 -26.62 -28.41
C ASP A 109 8.82 -25.12 -28.24
N LEU A 110 9.91 -24.57 -28.74
CA LEU A 110 10.16 -23.13 -28.77
C LEU A 110 9.50 -22.48 -30.00
N PRO A 111 9.02 -21.24 -29.88
CA PRO A 111 9.01 -20.38 -28.68
C PRO A 111 7.97 -20.83 -27.64
N TYR A 112 8.34 -20.81 -26.35
CA TYR A 112 7.42 -21.08 -25.24
C TYR A 112 6.82 -19.76 -24.75
N ILE A 113 5.49 -19.73 -24.56
CA ILE A 113 4.78 -18.52 -24.12
C ILE A 113 4.23 -18.74 -22.72
N TRP A 114 4.51 -17.81 -21.81
CA TRP A 114 4.03 -17.81 -20.44
C TRP A 114 3.67 -16.40 -20.00
N ASN A 115 2.42 -16.19 -19.54
CA ASN A 115 1.92 -14.88 -19.09
C ASN A 115 2.22 -13.72 -20.07
N GLY A 116 2.12 -13.97 -21.37
CA GLY A 116 2.42 -12.99 -22.42
C GLY A 116 3.91 -12.77 -22.71
N LEU A 117 4.80 -13.41 -21.95
CA LEU A 117 6.26 -13.39 -22.22
C LEU A 117 6.63 -14.53 -23.17
N THR A 118 7.53 -14.25 -24.10
CA THR A 118 8.00 -15.23 -25.09
C THR A 118 9.44 -15.63 -24.80
N PHE A 119 9.66 -16.93 -24.61
CA PHE A 119 10.95 -17.54 -24.42
C PHE A 119 11.41 -18.20 -25.73
N ASN A 120 12.44 -17.64 -26.36
CA ASN A 120 13.08 -18.22 -27.54
C ASN A 120 14.24 -19.17 -27.17
N SER A 121 14.64 -19.18 -25.92
CA SER A 121 15.73 -20.02 -25.37
C SER A 121 15.53 -20.20 -23.86
N ALA A 122 16.36 -21.05 -23.23
CA ALA A 122 16.42 -21.15 -21.78
C ALA A 122 16.74 -19.80 -21.12
N GLY A 123 16.18 -19.56 -19.94
CA GLY A 123 16.39 -18.33 -19.19
C GLY A 123 15.24 -17.99 -18.26
N SER A 124 15.34 -16.86 -17.61
CA SER A 124 14.31 -16.37 -16.66
C SER A 124 13.72 -15.05 -17.14
N GLN A 125 12.39 -14.91 -17.03
CA GLN A 125 11.66 -13.67 -17.28
C GLN A 125 10.62 -13.47 -16.20
N THR A 126 10.29 -12.19 -15.91
CA THR A 126 9.33 -11.81 -14.88
C THR A 126 8.15 -11.09 -15.51
N ALA A 127 6.95 -11.57 -15.24
CA ALA A 127 5.69 -10.90 -15.55
C ALA A 127 5.21 -10.14 -14.31
N HIS A 128 4.67 -8.93 -14.52
CA HIS A 128 4.15 -8.09 -13.47
C HIS A 128 2.62 -8.01 -13.53
N PHE A 129 1.98 -8.14 -12.39
CA PHE A 129 0.55 -8.07 -12.20
C PHE A 129 0.24 -7.17 -11.00
N THR A 130 -1.04 -6.88 -10.80
CA THR A 130 -1.49 -6.21 -9.58
C THR A 130 -2.11 -7.25 -8.65
N ASN A 131 -1.64 -7.33 -7.39
CA ASN A 131 -2.21 -8.22 -6.39
C ASN A 131 -3.56 -7.70 -5.86
N ALA A 132 -4.26 -8.49 -5.05
CA ALA A 132 -5.56 -8.12 -4.49
C ALA A 132 -5.52 -6.88 -3.59
N ALA A 133 -4.34 -6.51 -3.09
CA ALA A 133 -4.12 -5.31 -2.28
C ALA A 133 -3.74 -4.07 -3.11
N GLY A 134 -3.72 -4.17 -4.44
CA GLY A 134 -3.40 -3.08 -5.36
C GLY A 134 -1.90 -2.88 -5.61
N CYS A 135 -1.04 -3.72 -5.02
CA CYS A 135 0.42 -3.61 -5.17
C CYS A 135 0.97 -4.56 -6.24
N ASP A 136 2.23 -4.35 -6.64
CA ASP A 136 2.88 -5.21 -7.62
C ASP A 136 2.89 -6.68 -7.20
N SER A 137 2.71 -7.57 -8.18
CA SER A 137 2.83 -9.02 -8.05
C SER A 137 3.75 -9.52 -9.14
N ALA A 138 5.01 -9.75 -8.81
CA ALA A 138 6.02 -10.22 -9.73
C ALA A 138 6.05 -11.74 -9.79
N ALA A 139 5.74 -12.32 -10.96
CA ALA A 139 5.84 -13.75 -11.21
C ALA A 139 7.03 -14.03 -12.13
N THR A 140 8.00 -14.80 -11.63
CA THR A 140 9.20 -15.16 -12.42
C THR A 140 9.11 -16.61 -12.90
N MET A 141 9.28 -16.81 -14.21
CA MET A 141 9.43 -18.12 -14.84
C MET A 141 10.89 -18.36 -15.19
N THR A 142 11.40 -19.53 -14.82
CA THR A 142 12.68 -20.04 -15.29
C THR A 142 12.44 -21.22 -16.23
N LEU A 143 12.79 -21.04 -17.50
CA LEU A 143 12.65 -22.05 -18.54
C LEU A 143 13.97 -22.82 -18.72
N THR A 144 13.90 -24.13 -18.64
CA THR A 144 14.98 -25.05 -19.03
C THR A 144 14.65 -25.62 -20.40
N VAL A 145 15.61 -25.66 -21.29
CA VAL A 145 15.45 -26.20 -22.65
C VAL A 145 16.42 -27.36 -22.86
N ASN A 146 15.85 -28.52 -23.16
CA ASN A 146 16.64 -29.75 -23.45
C ASN A 146 16.75 -29.97 -24.96
N SER A 147 17.88 -30.45 -25.39
CA SER A 147 18.09 -30.83 -26.79
C SER A 147 17.72 -32.30 -27.01
N PRO A 148 17.15 -32.63 -28.18
CA PRO A 148 16.98 -34.04 -28.57
C PRO A 148 18.32 -34.77 -28.60
N THR A 149 18.28 -36.01 -28.24
CA THR A 149 19.45 -36.93 -28.42
C THR A 149 19.23 -37.76 -29.68
N THR A 150 20.29 -37.99 -30.39
CA THR A 150 20.32 -38.88 -31.54
C THR A 150 21.32 -40.01 -31.29
N SER A 151 20.99 -41.21 -31.78
CA SER A 151 21.90 -42.32 -31.80
C SER A 151 21.97 -42.90 -33.20
N THR A 152 23.17 -43.33 -33.59
CA THR A 152 23.39 -44.06 -34.86
C THR A 152 23.82 -45.48 -34.55
N ASN A 153 23.26 -46.40 -35.29
CA ASN A 153 23.66 -47.81 -35.21
C ASN A 153 23.96 -48.30 -36.63
N THR A 154 25.00 -49.10 -36.81
CA THR A 154 25.35 -49.72 -38.07
C THR A 154 25.26 -51.23 -37.87
N HIS A 155 24.58 -51.93 -38.79
CA HIS A 155 24.49 -53.37 -38.78
C HIS A 155 24.69 -53.90 -40.24
N THR A 156 25.49 -54.96 -40.38
CA THR A 156 25.75 -55.57 -41.66
C THR A 156 25.05 -56.92 -41.69
N VAL A 157 24.25 -57.14 -42.71
CA VAL A 157 23.49 -58.39 -42.90
C VAL A 157 23.81 -59.01 -44.28
N CYS A 158 23.66 -60.31 -44.41
CA CYS A 158 23.67 -60.97 -45.74
C CYS A 158 22.38 -60.68 -46.47
N THR A 159 22.38 -60.71 -47.79
CA THR A 159 21.17 -60.50 -48.63
C THR A 159 20.12 -61.54 -48.36
N THR A 160 20.50 -62.74 -47.87
CA THR A 160 19.60 -63.79 -47.46
C THR A 160 18.84 -63.53 -46.17
N ASP A 161 19.29 -62.55 -45.37
CA ASP A 161 18.71 -62.17 -44.05
C ASP A 161 17.79 -60.98 -44.17
N LEU A 162 17.48 -60.57 -45.37
CA LEU A 162 16.50 -59.50 -45.63
C LEU A 162 15.09 -60.07 -45.70
N PRO A 163 14.06 -59.33 -45.27
CA PRO A 163 14.09 -57.97 -44.71
C PRO A 163 14.61 -57.96 -43.29
N TYR A 164 15.50 -56.97 -42.98
CA TYR A 164 16.02 -56.75 -41.62
C TYR A 164 15.13 -55.73 -40.89
N ILE A 165 14.75 -56.04 -39.68
CA ILE A 165 13.87 -55.18 -38.86
C ILE A 165 14.68 -54.63 -37.68
N TRP A 166 14.70 -53.28 -37.54
CA TRP A 166 15.32 -52.59 -36.44
C TRP A 166 14.37 -51.52 -35.91
N ASN A 167 14.06 -51.56 -34.59
CA ASN A 167 13.12 -50.66 -33.95
C ASN A 167 11.76 -50.45 -34.71
N GLY A 168 11.23 -51.54 -35.29
CA GLY A 168 10.00 -51.50 -36.09
C GLY A 168 10.14 -50.99 -37.52
N LEU A 169 11.35 -50.57 -37.92
CA LEU A 169 11.66 -50.17 -39.29
C LEU A 169 12.16 -51.37 -40.08
N THR A 170 11.65 -51.54 -41.28
CA THR A 170 11.99 -52.65 -42.18
C THR A 170 12.96 -52.17 -43.26
N PHE A 171 14.11 -52.83 -43.34
CA PHE A 171 15.16 -52.58 -44.37
C PHE A 171 15.12 -53.77 -45.38
N ASN A 172 14.83 -53.48 -46.65
CA ASN A 172 14.67 -54.50 -47.69
C ASN A 172 15.91 -54.67 -48.59
N ALA A 173 16.70 -53.63 -48.78
CA ALA A 173 17.97 -53.62 -49.53
C ALA A 173 18.67 -52.26 -49.36
#